data_7430e1374fbcc9c15e4ff4f708121284
#
_entry.id   7430e1374fbcc9c15e4ff4f708121284
#
_cell.length_a   1.000
_cell.length_b   1.000
_cell.length_c   1.000
_cell.angle_alpha   90.00
_cell.angle_beta   90.00
_cell.angle_gamma   90.00
#
_symmetry.space_group_name_H-M   'P 1'
#
loop_
_entity.id
_entity.type
_entity.pdbx_description
1 polymer ?
#
loop_
_entity_poly.entity_id
_entity_poly.type
_entity_poly.pdbx_seq_one_letter_code
_entity_poly.pdbx_strand_id
1 'polypeptide(L)'
;MQHNPRFLALVEAIRPHVQETDVHQIKGWQDEGRTFHLVDVREESEWARGHLPGATYLGRGVIERDIETRYPDPDTELYLYCGGGFRSILVAENLQKMGYGRVVSVDGGFRGWCDAGYPVES
;
A
#
# COMPACT_ATOMS: atom_id res chain seq x y z
N MET A 1 10.54 -9.17 10.72
CA MET A 1 11.62 -8.16 10.69
C MET A 1 11.44 -7.19 11.85
N GLN A 2 12.52 -6.88 12.51
CA GLN A 2 12.50 -5.93 13.62
C GLN A 2 12.81 -4.53 13.10
N HIS A 3 11.96 -3.56 13.45
CA HIS A 3 12.14 -2.16 13.02
C HIS A 3 12.78 -1.35 14.13
N ASN A 4 13.47 -0.28 13.74
CA ASN A 4 14.11 0.64 14.68
C ASN A 4 13.07 1.46 15.45
N PRO A 5 13.36 1.83 16.71
CA PRO A 5 12.35 2.47 17.56
C PRO A 5 11.81 3.80 17.04
N ARG A 6 12.65 4.63 16.44
CA ARG A 6 12.20 5.93 15.92
C ARG A 6 11.29 5.80 14.73
N PHE A 7 11.57 4.82 13.85
CA PHE A 7 10.70 4.49 12.72
C PHE A 7 9.34 3.99 13.23
N LEU A 8 9.36 3.08 14.20
CA LEU A 8 8.12 2.58 14.81
C LEU A 8 7.31 3.71 15.45
N ALA A 9 7.98 4.62 16.19
CA ALA A 9 7.30 5.74 16.83
C ALA A 9 6.62 6.65 15.80
N LEU A 10 7.30 6.91 14.67
CA LEU A 10 6.74 7.72 13.59
C LEU A 10 5.47 7.07 13.02
N VAL A 11 5.55 5.77 12.72
CA VAL A 11 4.41 5.02 12.15
C VAL A 11 3.26 4.95 13.15
N GLU A 12 3.54 4.62 14.41
CA GLU A 12 2.50 4.46 15.43
C GLU A 12 1.77 5.78 15.72
N ALA A 13 2.46 6.93 15.60
CA ALA A 13 1.83 8.23 15.77
C ALA A 13 0.81 8.52 14.65
N ILE A 14 1.02 7.98 13.47
CA ILE A 14 0.20 8.23 12.29
C ILE A 14 -0.91 7.18 12.13
N ARG A 15 -0.63 5.93 12.52
CA ARG A 15 -1.54 4.79 12.32
C ARG A 15 -3.00 5.04 12.71
N PRO A 16 -3.31 5.70 13.85
CA PRO A 16 -4.71 5.94 14.22
C PRO A 16 -5.47 6.84 13.24
N HIS A 17 -4.77 7.57 12.38
CA HIS A 17 -5.36 8.49 11.39
C HIS A 17 -5.44 7.91 9.99
N VAL A 18 -5.09 6.64 9.81
CA VAL A 18 -5.06 5.95 8.52
C VAL A 18 -5.94 4.71 8.60
N GLN A 19 -6.82 4.53 7.61
CA GLN A 19 -7.58 3.30 7.48
C GLN A 19 -6.67 2.15 7.06
N GLU A 20 -6.93 0.97 7.60
CA GLU A 20 -6.19 -0.24 7.25
C GLU A 20 -7.13 -1.37 6.86
N THR A 21 -6.67 -2.22 5.94
CA THR A 21 -7.22 -3.52 5.66
C THR A 21 -6.09 -4.53 5.78
N ASP A 22 -6.30 -5.77 5.35
CA ASP A 22 -5.25 -6.79 5.39
C ASP A 22 -5.18 -7.58 4.08
N VAL A 23 -4.15 -8.43 3.97
CA VAL A 23 -3.90 -9.20 2.75
C VAL A 23 -5.01 -10.20 2.43
N HIS A 24 -5.69 -10.71 3.43
CA HIS A 24 -6.78 -11.67 3.24
C HIS A 24 -7.99 -11.01 2.59
N GLN A 25 -8.29 -9.78 2.99
CA GLN A 25 -9.34 -8.97 2.39
C GLN A 25 -9.04 -8.70 0.91
N ILE A 26 -7.79 -8.32 0.61
CA ILE A 26 -7.36 -8.06 -0.77
C ILE A 26 -7.52 -9.34 -1.61
N LYS A 27 -7.06 -10.47 -1.09
CA LYS A 27 -7.16 -11.76 -1.80
C LYS A 27 -8.63 -12.12 -2.07
N GLY A 28 -9.50 -11.92 -1.08
CA GLY A 28 -10.93 -12.18 -1.23
C GLY A 28 -11.55 -11.34 -2.32
N TRP A 29 -11.21 -10.06 -2.41
CA TRP A 29 -11.74 -9.19 -3.46
C TRP A 29 -11.23 -9.59 -4.84
N GLN A 30 -9.97 -10.01 -4.96
CA GLN A 30 -9.44 -10.53 -6.23
C GLN A 30 -10.18 -11.80 -6.66
N ASP A 31 -10.42 -12.71 -5.72
CA ASP A 31 -11.13 -13.96 -6.00
C ASP A 31 -12.58 -13.72 -6.43
N GLU A 32 -13.21 -12.67 -5.92
CA GLU A 32 -14.57 -12.26 -6.32
C GLU A 32 -14.61 -11.54 -7.67
N GLY A 33 -13.46 -11.19 -8.22
CA GLY A 33 -13.38 -10.39 -9.44
C GLY A 33 -13.71 -8.93 -9.25
N ARG A 34 -13.62 -8.41 -8.00
CA ARG A 34 -13.89 -7.01 -7.69
C ARG A 34 -12.82 -6.11 -8.32
N THR A 35 -13.26 -5.01 -8.92
CA THR A 35 -12.36 -3.98 -9.45
C THR A 35 -11.99 -3.01 -8.34
N PHE A 36 -10.69 -2.79 -8.12
CA PHE A 36 -10.17 -1.81 -7.16
C PHE A 36 -8.75 -1.43 -7.53
N HIS A 37 -8.26 -0.33 -6.96
CA HIS A 37 -6.92 0.17 -7.27
C HIS A 37 -5.95 -0.24 -6.16
N LEU A 38 -5.04 -1.13 -6.49
CA LEU A 38 -4.00 -1.65 -5.59
C LEU A 38 -2.66 -1.07 -6.03
N VAL A 39 -1.96 -0.38 -5.12
CA VAL A 39 -0.75 0.36 -5.45
C VAL A 39 0.41 -0.14 -4.58
N ASP A 40 1.49 -0.55 -5.24
CA ASP A 40 2.74 -0.96 -4.59
C ASP A 40 3.59 0.29 -4.38
N VAL A 41 3.90 0.61 -3.11
CA VAL A 41 4.68 1.80 -2.77
C VAL A 41 6.10 1.45 -2.32
N ARG A 42 6.54 0.20 -2.55
CA ARG A 42 7.88 -0.25 -2.19
C ARG A 42 8.93 0.36 -3.12
N GLU A 43 10.19 -0.01 -2.90
CA GLU A 43 11.27 0.36 -3.80
C GLU A 43 11.16 -0.40 -5.12
N GLU A 44 11.69 0.19 -6.19
CA GLU A 44 11.66 -0.41 -7.52
C GLU A 44 12.31 -1.79 -7.57
N SER A 45 13.41 -1.98 -6.82
CA SER A 45 14.08 -3.27 -6.73
C SER A 45 13.21 -4.35 -6.10
N GLU A 46 12.36 -3.96 -5.15
CA GLU A 46 11.42 -4.90 -4.53
C GLU A 46 10.32 -5.30 -5.53
N TRP A 47 9.75 -4.32 -6.24
CA TRP A 47 8.77 -4.57 -7.30
C TRP A 47 9.30 -5.52 -8.36
N ALA A 48 10.54 -5.31 -8.80
CA ALA A 48 11.15 -6.12 -9.86
C ALA A 48 11.29 -7.60 -9.49
N ARG A 49 11.35 -7.91 -8.18
CA ARG A 49 11.48 -9.29 -7.70
C ARG A 49 10.13 -9.98 -7.49
N GLY A 50 9.03 -9.26 -7.62
CA GLY A 50 7.70 -9.80 -7.48
C GLY A 50 6.76 -8.83 -6.80
N HIS A 51 5.47 -8.93 -7.12
CA HIS A 51 4.45 -8.04 -6.59
C HIS A 51 3.09 -8.74 -6.57
N LEU A 52 2.11 -8.13 -5.91
CA LEU A 52 0.75 -8.65 -5.88
C LEU A 52 0.13 -8.57 -7.28
N PRO A 53 -0.68 -9.58 -7.67
CA PRO A 53 -1.38 -9.55 -8.95
C PRO A 53 -2.27 -8.31 -9.08
N GLY A 54 -2.24 -7.69 -10.25
CA GLY A 54 -3.08 -6.54 -10.55
C GLY A 54 -2.62 -5.22 -9.95
N ALA A 55 -1.49 -5.18 -9.25
CA ALA A 55 -0.99 -3.96 -8.64
C ALA A 55 -0.37 -3.02 -9.66
N THR A 56 -0.49 -1.71 -9.39
CA THR A 56 0.22 -0.65 -10.12
C THR A 56 1.39 -0.21 -9.25
N TYR A 57 2.55 -0.01 -9.87
CA TYR A 57 3.71 0.47 -9.13
C TYR A 57 3.75 2.00 -9.10
N LEU A 58 3.77 2.57 -7.89
CA LEU A 58 4.06 3.98 -7.64
C LEU A 58 4.88 4.06 -6.37
N GLY A 59 6.19 4.05 -6.51
CA GLY A 59 7.11 3.99 -5.38
C GLY A 59 7.00 5.20 -4.46
N ARG A 60 7.25 4.97 -3.19
CA ARG A 60 7.14 6.00 -2.15
C ARG A 60 7.94 7.27 -2.46
N GLY A 61 9.08 7.13 -3.12
CA GLY A 61 9.95 8.27 -3.43
C GLY A 61 9.38 9.24 -4.46
N VAL A 62 8.38 8.83 -5.23
CA VAL A 62 7.82 9.64 -6.32
C VAL A 62 6.30 9.71 -6.31
N ILE A 63 5.63 9.02 -5.38
CA ILE A 63 4.17 8.91 -5.43
C ILE A 63 3.46 10.26 -5.28
N GLU A 64 3.94 11.14 -4.41
CA GLU A 64 3.33 12.46 -4.26
C GLU A 64 3.41 13.28 -5.54
N ARG A 65 4.50 13.12 -6.28
CA ARG A 65 4.68 13.79 -7.56
C ARG A 65 3.73 13.26 -8.64
N ASP A 66 3.50 11.93 -8.64
CA ASP A 66 2.92 11.25 -9.79
C ASP A 66 1.46 10.81 -9.59
N ILE A 67 0.94 10.80 -8.35
CA ILE A 67 -0.39 10.24 -8.06
C ILE A 67 -1.50 10.95 -8.84
N GLU A 68 -1.45 12.26 -8.98
CA GLU A 68 -2.49 13.02 -9.67
C GLU A 68 -2.56 12.68 -11.16
N THR A 69 -1.43 12.36 -11.77
CA THR A 69 -1.39 11.93 -13.16
C THR A 69 -2.08 10.58 -13.35
N ARG A 70 -1.83 9.66 -12.40
CA ARG A 70 -2.37 8.30 -12.48
C ARG A 70 -3.83 8.23 -12.03
N TYR A 71 -4.18 8.94 -10.97
CA TYR A 71 -5.51 8.96 -10.38
C TYR A 71 -5.91 10.41 -10.10
N PRO A 72 -6.40 11.14 -11.12
CA PRO A 72 -6.68 12.58 -10.97
C PRO A 72 -7.87 12.89 -10.05
N ASP A 73 -8.78 11.94 -9.83
CA ASP A 73 -9.93 12.16 -8.97
C ASP A 73 -9.53 11.93 -7.51
N PRO A 74 -9.59 12.95 -6.63
CA PRO A 74 -9.22 12.78 -5.22
C PRO A 74 -10.17 11.88 -4.43
N ASP A 75 -11.33 11.55 -4.97
CA ASP A 75 -12.27 10.60 -4.34
C ASP A 75 -11.99 9.15 -4.72
N THR A 76 -10.98 8.90 -5.53
CA THR A 76 -10.58 7.54 -5.90
C THR A 76 -10.18 6.75 -4.65
N GLU A 77 -10.73 5.54 -4.50
CA GLU A 77 -10.36 4.65 -3.42
C GLU A 77 -9.05 3.94 -3.77
N LEU A 78 -8.05 4.09 -2.91
CA LEU A 78 -6.70 3.58 -3.16
C LEU A 78 -6.27 2.66 -2.03
N TYR A 79 -5.78 1.48 -2.39
CA TYR A 79 -5.23 0.49 -1.45
C TYR A 79 -3.72 0.42 -1.66
N LEU A 80 -2.97 0.83 -0.63
CA LEU A 80 -1.52 0.93 -0.70
C LEU A 80 -0.88 -0.20 0.08
N TYR A 81 0.09 -0.89 -0.50
CA TYR A 81 0.86 -1.87 0.24
C TYR A 81 2.35 -1.64 0.10
N CYS A 82 3.09 -2.04 1.13
CA CYS A 82 4.55 -2.05 1.14
C CYS A 82 5.03 -3.44 1.56
N GLY A 83 6.21 -3.52 2.17
CA GLY A 83 6.75 -4.81 2.62
C GLY A 83 5.98 -5.43 3.77
N GLY A 84 5.68 -4.64 4.82
CA GLY A 84 5.03 -5.13 6.03
C GLY A 84 3.87 -4.29 6.54
N GLY A 85 3.50 -3.23 5.83
CA GLY A 85 2.39 -2.37 6.22
C GLY A 85 2.79 -1.12 7.01
N PHE A 86 4.09 -0.78 7.05
CA PHE A 86 4.59 0.39 7.78
C PHE A 86 4.83 1.59 6.87
N ARG A 87 5.57 1.43 5.77
CA ARG A 87 5.83 2.51 4.81
C ARG A 87 4.53 3.03 4.17
N SER A 88 3.57 2.13 3.92
CA SER A 88 2.28 2.50 3.33
C SER A 88 1.45 3.40 4.26
N ILE A 89 1.63 3.31 5.58
CA ILE A 89 1.01 4.24 6.54
C ILE A 89 1.51 5.66 6.30
N LEU A 90 2.82 5.83 6.12
CA LEU A 90 3.42 7.14 5.89
C LEU A 90 2.97 7.74 4.55
N VAL A 91 2.90 6.91 3.52
CA VAL A 91 2.40 7.35 2.21
C VAL A 91 0.94 7.76 2.30
N ALA A 92 0.12 6.97 2.99
CA ALA A 92 -1.31 7.29 3.15
C ALA A 92 -1.51 8.65 3.79
N GLU A 93 -0.73 8.98 4.81
CA GLU A 93 -0.81 10.31 5.45
C GLU A 93 -0.52 11.42 4.45
N ASN A 94 0.54 11.29 3.65
CA ASN A 94 0.89 12.31 2.67
C ASN A 94 -0.21 12.46 1.60
N LEU A 95 -0.78 11.37 1.14
CA LEU A 95 -1.87 11.44 0.16
C LEU A 95 -3.12 12.10 0.75
N GLN A 96 -3.41 11.86 2.03
CA GLN A 96 -4.51 12.56 2.72
C GLN A 96 -4.28 14.06 2.72
N LYS A 97 -3.04 14.52 2.97
CA LYS A 97 -2.68 15.93 2.93
C LYS A 97 -2.87 16.54 1.54
N MET A 98 -2.79 15.72 0.50
CA MET A 98 -3.02 16.13 -0.88
C MET A 98 -4.50 16.12 -1.28
N GLY A 99 -5.38 15.70 -0.38
CA GLY A 99 -6.82 15.67 -0.63
C GLY A 99 -7.42 14.31 -0.96
N TYR A 100 -6.62 13.25 -0.98
CA TYR A 100 -7.11 11.89 -1.22
C TYR A 100 -7.71 11.34 0.08
N GLY A 101 -9.04 11.35 0.17
CA GLY A 101 -9.74 10.99 1.41
C GLY A 101 -10.03 9.50 1.58
N ARG A 102 -9.82 8.69 0.54
CA ARG A 102 -10.20 7.28 0.54
C ARG A 102 -8.99 6.38 0.33
N VAL A 103 -7.96 6.60 1.15
CA VAL A 103 -6.69 5.87 1.06
C VAL A 103 -6.64 4.87 2.21
N VAL A 104 -6.33 3.61 1.89
CA VAL A 104 -6.30 2.50 2.83
C VAL A 104 -4.94 1.81 2.75
N SER A 105 -4.30 1.57 3.88
CA SER A 105 -3.04 0.82 3.94
C SER A 105 -3.34 -0.65 4.15
N VAL A 106 -2.61 -1.51 3.44
CA VAL A 106 -2.78 -2.97 3.56
C VAL A 106 -1.80 -3.50 4.61
N ASP A 107 -2.32 -3.82 5.79
CA ASP A 107 -1.53 -4.41 6.86
C ASP A 107 -0.98 -5.77 6.42
N GLY A 108 0.24 -6.07 6.84
CA GLY A 108 0.95 -7.28 6.42
C GLY A 108 1.70 -7.12 5.11
N GLY A 109 1.19 -6.35 4.18
CA GLY A 109 1.85 -6.03 2.93
C GLY A 109 2.30 -7.25 2.13
N PHE A 110 3.38 -7.06 1.37
CA PHE A 110 3.92 -8.13 0.52
C PHE A 110 4.36 -9.35 1.34
N ARG A 111 4.97 -9.13 2.50
CA ARG A 111 5.41 -10.25 3.35
C ARG A 111 4.22 -11.06 3.84
N GLY A 112 3.18 -10.41 4.34
CA GLY A 112 1.97 -11.11 4.78
C GLY A 112 1.29 -11.87 3.64
N TRP A 113 1.31 -11.30 2.45
CA TRP A 113 0.78 -11.93 1.24
C TRP A 113 1.52 -13.23 0.94
N CYS A 114 2.86 -13.19 0.93
CA CYS A 114 3.70 -14.35 0.67
C CYS A 114 3.59 -15.40 1.77
N ASP A 115 3.54 -14.97 3.03
CA ASP A 115 3.40 -15.88 4.17
C ASP A 115 2.09 -16.65 4.12
N ALA A 116 1.05 -16.04 3.58
CA ALA A 116 -0.25 -16.69 3.38
C ALA A 116 -0.26 -17.67 2.19
N GLY A 117 0.82 -17.71 1.42
CA GLY A 117 0.92 -18.57 0.24
C GLY A 117 0.17 -18.08 -0.98
N TYR A 118 -0.17 -16.79 -1.03
CA TYR A 118 -0.92 -16.21 -2.14
C TYR A 118 -0.01 -15.97 -3.37
N PRO A 119 -0.58 -15.96 -4.59
CA PRO A 119 0.24 -15.89 -5.81
C PRO A 119 0.91 -14.54 -6.00
N VAL A 120 2.12 -14.58 -6.58
CA VAL A 120 2.96 -13.41 -6.84
C VAL A 120 3.22 -13.33 -8.34
N GLU A 121 3.16 -12.12 -8.89
CA GLU A 121 3.56 -11.84 -10.28
C GLU A 121 4.95 -11.22 -10.31
N SER A 122 5.59 -11.35 -11.45
CA SER A 122 6.90 -10.73 -11.67
C SER A 122 7.02 -10.18 -13.08
#